data_08c294703b321b0ab8603cec0078842b
#
_entry.id   08c294703b321b0ab8603cec0078842b
#
_cell.length_a   1.000
_cell.length_b   1.000
_cell.length_c   1.000
_cell.angle_alpha   90.00
_cell.angle_beta   90.00
_cell.angle_gamma   90.00
#
_symmetry.space_group_name_H-M   'P 1'
#
loop_
_entity.id
_entity.type
_entity.pdbx_description
1 polymer ?
#
loop_
_entity_poly.entity_id
_entity_poly.type
_entity_poly.pdbx_seq_one_letter_code
_entity_poly.pdbx_strand_id
1 'polypeptide(L)'
;GDFVLAAMPPSRRVGTKPFSIEGRPLNETVWEPIRMSQQYAQLQAGLQLANRSGPINDIEFSEYVVKTQQFADVISAQADFPEMMGEVARARELDQFASTHDARLNFTIRAHRVVWSVGYVQSHAASLGFVPGSLPGKMVLQSTNSSVPMVTLRFDAQAAMADDLEQSSVSEVSLELDVAHVASSLNAYSRMRNTGVDLASAMDGILTDDSGAVLDVDVLAQIGKDVAVLYAELEARDLAAGSPLARRLFS
;
A
#
# COMPACT_ATOMS: atom_id res chain seq x y z
N GLY A 1 25.08 -17.92 -9.64
CA GLY A 1 24.08 -16.89 -9.93
C GLY A 1 23.52 -17.00 -11.33
N ASP A 2 24.39 -16.96 -12.33
CA ASP A 2 23.96 -16.94 -13.75
C ASP A 2 23.06 -18.12 -14.13
N PHE A 3 23.46 -19.33 -13.74
CA PHE A 3 22.65 -20.53 -13.96
C PHE A 3 21.31 -20.49 -13.24
N VAL A 4 21.29 -20.01 -11.99
CA VAL A 4 20.07 -19.85 -11.20
C VAL A 4 19.14 -18.81 -11.84
N LEU A 5 19.68 -17.67 -12.31
CA LEU A 5 18.90 -16.64 -12.99
C LEU A 5 18.27 -17.15 -14.29
N ALA A 6 19.01 -17.95 -15.06
CA ALA A 6 18.52 -18.55 -16.30
C ALA A 6 17.40 -19.60 -16.06
N ALA A 7 17.41 -20.22 -14.88
CA ALA A 7 16.42 -21.22 -14.45
C ALA A 7 15.18 -20.59 -13.78
N MET A 8 15.18 -19.28 -13.50
CA MET A 8 14.09 -18.62 -12.79
C MET A 8 12.74 -18.82 -13.50
N PRO A 9 11.66 -19.11 -12.76
CA PRO A 9 10.33 -19.20 -13.33
C PRO A 9 9.93 -17.89 -14.04
N PRO A 10 9.27 -17.99 -15.20
CA PRO A 10 8.90 -16.82 -16.00
C PRO A 10 7.87 -15.91 -15.28
N SER A 11 7.04 -16.50 -14.42
CA SER A 11 6.08 -15.75 -13.59
C SER A 11 6.58 -15.66 -12.16
N ARG A 12 6.57 -14.44 -11.60
CA ARG A 12 6.83 -14.17 -10.20
C ARG A 12 5.54 -14.13 -9.36
N ARG A 13 4.55 -14.89 -9.75
CA ARG A 13 3.27 -15.03 -9.05
C ARG A 13 2.79 -16.47 -9.07
N VAL A 14 2.02 -16.80 -8.03
CA VAL A 14 1.17 -17.97 -7.94
C VAL A 14 -0.23 -17.44 -7.62
N GLY A 15 -1.17 -17.65 -8.52
CA GLY A 15 -2.45 -16.95 -8.45
C GLY A 15 -2.26 -15.43 -8.34
N THR A 16 -2.84 -14.83 -7.31
CA THR A 16 -2.69 -13.40 -7.01
C THR A 16 -1.47 -13.08 -6.12
N LYS A 17 -0.77 -14.10 -5.62
CA LYS A 17 0.28 -13.94 -4.62
C LYS A 17 1.66 -13.77 -5.24
N PRO A 18 2.47 -12.82 -4.77
CA PRO A 18 3.88 -12.71 -5.13
C PRO A 18 4.66 -13.97 -4.76
N PHE A 19 5.50 -14.42 -5.69
CA PHE A 19 6.45 -15.50 -5.54
C PHE A 19 7.86 -14.98 -5.79
N SER A 20 8.81 -15.34 -4.95
CA SER A 20 10.22 -14.93 -5.06
C SER A 20 11.17 -16.07 -4.79
N ILE A 21 12.35 -16.00 -5.38
CA ILE A 21 13.49 -16.88 -5.06
C ILE A 21 14.62 -15.98 -4.63
N GLU A 22 15.22 -16.30 -3.48
CA GLU A 22 16.37 -15.62 -2.90
C GLU A 22 17.49 -16.62 -2.65
N GLY A 23 18.71 -16.14 -2.61
CA GLY A 23 19.89 -16.95 -2.33
C GLY A 23 20.65 -16.46 -1.12
N ARG A 24 21.25 -17.38 -0.39
CA ARG A 24 22.23 -17.10 0.67
C ARG A 24 23.62 -17.34 0.10
N PRO A 25 24.44 -16.29 -0.06
CA PRO A 25 25.81 -16.44 -0.55
C PRO A 25 26.65 -17.37 0.33
N LEU A 26 27.72 -17.98 -0.25
CA LEU A 26 28.52 -18.99 0.40
C LEU A 26 29.10 -18.56 1.77
N ASN A 27 29.46 -17.29 1.92
CA ASN A 27 30.14 -16.77 3.12
C ASN A 27 29.27 -15.76 3.90
N GLU A 28 27.96 -15.71 3.63
CA GLU A 28 27.07 -14.78 4.26
C GLU A 28 25.90 -15.50 4.94
N THR A 29 25.25 -14.80 5.87
CA THR A 29 24.07 -15.30 6.58
C THR A 29 22.77 -14.63 6.11
N VAL A 30 22.89 -13.60 5.29
CA VAL A 30 21.76 -12.79 4.82
C VAL A 30 21.26 -13.32 3.48
N TRP A 31 19.96 -13.41 3.33
CA TRP A 31 19.28 -13.75 2.07
C TRP A 31 19.20 -12.53 1.17
N GLU A 32 19.46 -12.70 -0.10
CA GLU A 32 19.40 -11.63 -1.08
C GLU A 32 18.78 -12.08 -2.40
N PRO A 33 18.24 -11.15 -3.21
CA PRO A 33 17.86 -11.45 -4.57
C PRO A 33 19.03 -12.01 -5.37
N ILE A 34 18.74 -13.00 -6.22
CA ILE A 34 19.79 -13.66 -7.02
C ILE A 34 20.50 -12.65 -7.93
N ARG A 35 21.83 -12.64 -7.88
CA ARG A 35 22.71 -11.77 -8.68
C ARG A 35 23.60 -12.57 -9.60
N MET A 36 23.94 -11.97 -10.74
CA MET A 36 24.94 -12.52 -11.67
C MET A 36 26.29 -12.68 -10.95
N SER A 37 27.04 -13.68 -11.37
CA SER A 37 28.41 -13.98 -10.91
C SER A 37 28.54 -14.26 -9.39
N GLN A 38 27.43 -14.35 -8.67
CA GLN A 38 27.42 -14.71 -7.24
C GLN A 38 27.26 -16.22 -7.06
N GLN A 39 27.93 -16.81 -6.07
CA GLN A 39 27.76 -18.20 -5.67
C GLN A 39 26.89 -18.28 -4.43
N TYR A 40 25.94 -19.20 -4.46
CA TYR A 40 24.97 -19.41 -3.38
C TYR A 40 25.12 -20.78 -2.75
N ALA A 41 25.12 -20.85 -1.43
CA ALA A 41 25.14 -22.09 -0.66
C ALA A 41 23.73 -22.70 -0.55
N GLN A 42 22.72 -21.85 -0.46
CA GLN A 42 21.31 -22.26 -0.33
C GLN A 42 20.42 -21.29 -1.09
N LEU A 43 19.27 -21.80 -1.49
CA LEU A 43 18.19 -21.03 -2.11
C LEU A 43 16.93 -21.23 -1.29
N GLN A 44 16.09 -20.18 -1.24
CA GLN A 44 14.75 -20.27 -0.67
C GLN A 44 13.73 -19.74 -1.67
N ALA A 45 12.60 -20.45 -1.79
CA ALA A 45 11.46 -20.00 -2.52
C ALA A 45 10.40 -19.49 -1.53
N GLY A 46 9.95 -18.25 -1.72
CA GLY A 46 8.94 -17.62 -0.86
C GLY A 46 7.65 -17.37 -1.61
N LEU A 47 6.53 -17.71 -0.97
CA LEU A 47 5.18 -17.36 -1.42
C LEU A 47 4.54 -16.46 -0.36
N GLN A 48 3.95 -15.34 -0.78
CA GLN A 48 3.18 -14.49 0.12
C GLN A 48 1.89 -15.21 0.54
N LEU A 49 1.66 -15.34 1.85
CA LEU A 49 0.53 -16.12 2.37
C LEU A 49 -0.83 -15.43 2.19
N ALA A 50 -0.88 -14.10 2.31
CA ALA A 50 -2.10 -13.31 2.18
C ALA A 50 -1.82 -11.92 1.62
N ASN A 51 -2.82 -11.33 0.97
CA ASN A 51 -2.87 -9.92 0.57
C ASN A 51 -4.33 -9.47 0.51
N ARG A 52 -4.62 -8.24 0.06
CA ARG A 52 -6.00 -7.74 -0.08
C ARG A 52 -6.92 -8.59 -0.98
N SER A 53 -6.38 -9.51 -1.77
CA SER A 53 -7.16 -10.50 -2.55
C SER A 53 -7.49 -11.78 -1.76
N GLY A 54 -7.14 -11.82 -0.47
CA GLY A 54 -7.39 -12.95 0.42
C GLY A 54 -6.17 -13.82 0.72
N PRO A 55 -6.33 -14.92 1.48
CA PRO A 55 -5.27 -15.87 1.81
C PRO A 55 -4.98 -16.82 0.63
N ILE A 56 -3.85 -17.52 0.67
CA ILE A 56 -3.62 -18.65 -0.24
C ILE A 56 -4.58 -19.80 0.08
N ASN A 57 -4.90 -20.57 -0.95
CA ASN A 57 -5.68 -21.80 -0.85
C ASN A 57 -4.84 -23.03 -1.23
N ASP A 58 -5.44 -24.20 -1.12
CA ASP A 58 -4.77 -25.48 -1.40
C ASP A 58 -4.27 -25.60 -2.86
N ILE A 59 -4.99 -24.99 -3.81
CA ILE A 59 -4.61 -24.98 -5.23
C ILE A 59 -3.38 -24.10 -5.44
N GLU A 60 -3.38 -22.87 -4.89
CA GLU A 60 -2.25 -21.96 -4.97
C GLU A 60 -1.02 -22.54 -4.26
N PHE A 61 -1.20 -23.22 -3.12
CA PHE A 61 -0.09 -23.91 -2.46
C PHE A 61 0.48 -25.05 -3.33
N SER A 62 -0.38 -25.84 -3.93
CA SER A 62 0.05 -26.93 -4.85
C SER A 62 0.78 -26.39 -6.07
N GLU A 63 0.31 -25.28 -6.65
CA GLU A 63 1.00 -24.59 -7.75
C GLU A 63 2.38 -24.08 -7.31
N TYR A 64 2.50 -23.53 -6.10
CA TYR A 64 3.78 -23.11 -5.52
C TYR A 64 4.74 -24.29 -5.42
N VAL A 65 4.30 -25.45 -4.91
CA VAL A 65 5.13 -26.67 -4.81
C VAL A 65 5.61 -27.11 -6.19
N VAL A 66 4.71 -27.23 -7.16
CA VAL A 66 5.06 -27.64 -8.53
C VAL A 66 6.06 -26.67 -9.17
N LYS A 67 5.81 -25.37 -9.07
CA LYS A 67 6.70 -24.33 -9.60
C LYS A 67 8.09 -24.36 -8.98
N THR A 68 8.16 -24.54 -7.66
CA THR A 68 9.42 -24.59 -6.92
C THR A 68 10.17 -25.90 -7.22
N GLN A 69 9.48 -27.04 -7.33
CA GLN A 69 10.08 -28.30 -7.68
C GLN A 69 10.68 -28.27 -9.10
N GLN A 70 9.93 -27.75 -10.08
CA GLN A 70 10.43 -27.58 -11.45
C GLN A 70 11.70 -26.71 -11.49
N PHE A 71 11.75 -25.63 -10.72
CA PHE A 71 12.94 -24.82 -10.60
C PHE A 71 14.10 -25.61 -9.96
N ALA A 72 13.85 -26.33 -8.86
CA ALA A 72 14.86 -27.15 -8.19
C ALA A 72 15.44 -28.23 -9.11
N ASP A 73 14.58 -28.90 -9.91
CA ASP A 73 15.00 -29.94 -10.87
C ASP A 73 15.93 -29.36 -11.94
N VAL A 74 15.63 -28.18 -12.47
CA VAL A 74 16.48 -27.49 -13.49
C VAL A 74 17.87 -27.20 -12.95
N ILE A 75 17.98 -26.78 -11.67
CA ILE A 75 19.26 -26.47 -11.05
C ILE A 75 19.91 -27.68 -10.35
N SER A 76 19.33 -28.86 -10.46
CA SER A 76 19.77 -30.11 -9.79
C SER A 76 19.89 -29.94 -8.28
N ALA A 77 18.94 -29.23 -7.67
CA ALA A 77 18.82 -29.04 -6.23
C ALA A 77 17.71 -29.91 -5.63
N GLN A 78 17.82 -30.23 -4.36
CA GLN A 78 16.75 -30.86 -3.59
C GLN A 78 15.91 -29.78 -2.93
N ALA A 79 14.57 -29.88 -3.00
CA ALA A 79 13.64 -28.97 -2.37
C ALA A 79 12.93 -29.64 -1.20
N ASP A 80 12.81 -28.92 -0.09
CA ASP A 80 11.97 -29.26 1.05
C ASP A 80 10.79 -28.30 1.13
N PHE A 81 9.60 -28.81 1.45
CA PHE A 81 8.38 -28.04 1.50
C PHE A 81 7.74 -28.10 2.89
N PRO A 82 7.12 -27.02 3.36
CA PRO A 82 6.31 -27.05 4.57
C PRO A 82 5.01 -27.84 4.34
N GLU A 83 4.36 -28.20 5.42
CA GLU A 83 3.10 -28.93 5.38
C GLU A 83 1.96 -27.99 4.92
N MET A 84 1.23 -28.35 3.88
CA MET A 84 0.23 -27.52 3.20
C MET A 84 -0.88 -27.03 4.13
N MET A 85 -1.48 -27.94 4.92
CA MET A 85 -2.62 -27.56 5.77
C MET A 85 -2.21 -26.54 6.83
N GLY A 86 -1.00 -26.65 7.37
CA GLY A 86 -0.44 -25.69 8.33
C GLY A 86 -0.26 -24.32 7.72
N GLU A 87 0.32 -24.24 6.52
CA GLU A 87 0.55 -22.95 5.84
C GLU A 87 -0.74 -22.28 5.36
N VAL A 88 -1.71 -23.06 4.87
CA VAL A 88 -3.04 -22.54 4.51
C VAL A 88 -3.79 -22.04 5.75
N ALA A 89 -3.67 -22.74 6.88
CA ALA A 89 -4.25 -22.26 8.14
C ALA A 89 -3.62 -20.95 8.61
N ARG A 90 -2.29 -20.85 8.57
CA ARG A 90 -1.56 -19.57 8.87
C ARG A 90 -1.97 -18.44 7.93
N ALA A 91 -2.17 -18.72 6.66
CA ALA A 91 -2.61 -17.74 5.69
C ALA A 91 -3.99 -17.19 6.02
N ARG A 92 -4.93 -18.05 6.43
CA ARG A 92 -6.28 -17.64 6.86
C ARG A 92 -6.25 -16.81 8.14
N GLU A 93 -5.42 -17.17 9.11
CA GLU A 93 -5.24 -16.38 10.34
C GLU A 93 -4.68 -14.98 10.02
N LEU A 94 -3.67 -14.91 9.15
CA LEU A 94 -3.08 -13.64 8.72
C LEU A 94 -4.09 -12.77 7.95
N ASP A 95 -4.90 -13.36 7.09
CA ASP A 95 -5.94 -12.68 6.33
C ASP A 95 -7.05 -12.15 7.26
N GLN A 96 -7.47 -12.94 8.23
CA GLN A 96 -8.44 -12.51 9.25
C GLN A 96 -7.90 -11.31 10.06
N PHE A 97 -6.64 -11.34 10.45
CA PHE A 97 -6.00 -10.20 11.09
C PHE A 97 -5.98 -8.99 10.15
N ALA A 98 -5.54 -9.18 8.90
CA ALA A 98 -5.46 -8.10 7.92
C ALA A 98 -6.82 -7.45 7.67
N SER A 99 -7.88 -8.24 7.55
CA SER A 99 -9.24 -7.73 7.26
C SER A 99 -9.78 -6.78 8.35
N THR A 100 -9.34 -6.95 9.59
CA THR A 100 -9.74 -6.09 10.72
C THR A 100 -8.81 -4.89 10.92
N HIS A 101 -7.64 -4.86 10.25
CA HIS A 101 -6.61 -3.84 10.41
C HIS A 101 -6.29 -3.08 9.11
N ASP A 102 -7.04 -3.32 8.04
CA ASP A 102 -6.89 -2.61 6.75
C ASP A 102 -7.66 -1.29 6.77
N ALA A 103 -7.10 -0.29 7.43
CA ALA A 103 -7.71 1.04 7.50
C ALA A 103 -7.27 1.92 6.32
N ARG A 104 -8.24 2.32 5.52
CA ARG A 104 -8.11 3.38 4.52
C ARG A 104 -9.03 4.52 4.91
N LEU A 105 -8.42 5.64 5.21
CA LEU A 105 -9.17 6.84 5.55
C LEU A 105 -9.42 7.65 4.29
N ASN A 106 -10.66 8.11 4.16
CA ASN A 106 -11.07 9.03 3.11
C ASN A 106 -11.86 10.18 3.73
N PHE A 107 -11.39 11.41 3.50
CA PHE A 107 -12.08 12.64 3.88
C PHE A 107 -12.49 13.37 2.61
N THR A 108 -13.75 13.76 2.51
CA THR A 108 -14.29 14.50 1.39
C THR A 108 -14.51 15.96 1.78
N ILE A 109 -13.95 16.89 1.01
CA ILE A 109 -14.24 18.32 1.15
C ILE A 109 -15.24 18.65 0.05
N ARG A 110 -16.43 19.10 0.43
CA ARG A 110 -17.52 19.48 -0.47
C ARG A 110 -17.69 20.97 -0.51
N ALA A 111 -17.89 21.52 -1.70
CA ALA A 111 -18.17 22.93 -1.88
C ALA A 111 -19.46 23.31 -1.16
N HIS A 112 -19.41 24.37 -0.34
CA HIS A 112 -20.57 24.81 0.44
C HIS A 112 -21.58 25.62 -0.43
N ARG A 113 -21.10 26.54 -1.24
CA ARG A 113 -21.93 27.46 -2.02
C ARG A 113 -21.60 27.48 -3.51
N VAL A 114 -20.33 27.52 -3.83
CA VAL A 114 -19.83 27.68 -5.20
C VAL A 114 -18.83 26.57 -5.50
N VAL A 115 -19.00 25.91 -6.63
CA VAL A 115 -18.05 24.92 -7.13
C VAL A 115 -16.71 25.59 -7.46
N TRP A 116 -15.63 24.84 -7.38
CA TRP A 116 -14.28 25.36 -7.58
C TRP A 116 -13.79 25.08 -8.99
N SER A 117 -12.97 25.93 -9.56
CA SER A 117 -12.18 25.56 -10.74
C SER A 117 -11.08 24.55 -10.34
N VAL A 118 -10.66 23.72 -11.30
CA VAL A 118 -9.56 22.79 -11.07
C VAL A 118 -8.28 23.54 -10.74
N GLY A 119 -8.00 24.66 -11.44
CA GLY A 119 -6.85 25.53 -11.16
C GLY A 119 -6.86 26.06 -9.73
N TYR A 120 -8.04 26.45 -9.22
CA TYR A 120 -8.20 26.92 -7.85
C TYR A 120 -7.87 25.81 -6.83
N VAL A 121 -8.39 24.58 -7.03
CA VAL A 121 -8.09 23.42 -6.17
C VAL A 121 -6.59 23.12 -6.18
N GLN A 122 -5.99 23.05 -7.37
CA GLN A 122 -4.56 22.75 -7.51
C GLN A 122 -3.67 23.79 -6.81
N SER A 123 -4.01 25.08 -6.93
CA SER A 123 -3.27 26.17 -6.28
C SER A 123 -3.31 26.06 -4.76
N HIS A 124 -4.50 25.79 -4.17
CA HIS A 124 -4.62 25.63 -2.73
C HIS A 124 -3.91 24.36 -2.23
N ALA A 125 -4.04 23.25 -2.94
CA ALA A 125 -3.32 22.02 -2.60
C ALA A 125 -1.79 22.22 -2.68
N ALA A 126 -1.30 22.89 -3.72
CA ALA A 126 0.13 23.17 -3.88
C ALA A 126 0.69 24.04 -2.73
N SER A 127 -0.09 25.01 -2.24
CA SER A 127 0.32 25.84 -1.08
C SER A 127 0.49 25.02 0.22
N LEU A 128 -0.16 23.87 0.32
CA LEU A 128 -0.04 22.91 1.43
C LEU A 128 0.99 21.80 1.18
N GLY A 129 1.74 21.90 0.07
CA GLY A 129 2.85 21.00 -0.25
C GLY A 129 2.48 19.80 -1.12
N PHE A 130 1.27 19.76 -1.68
CA PHE A 130 0.93 18.73 -2.66
C PHE A 130 1.61 19.00 -3.99
N VAL A 131 2.04 17.94 -4.64
CA VAL A 131 2.59 17.95 -6.00
C VAL A 131 1.71 17.12 -6.93
N PRO A 132 1.68 17.40 -8.24
CA PRO A 132 0.94 16.58 -9.20
C PRO A 132 1.34 15.09 -9.10
N GLY A 133 0.35 14.21 -9.10
CA GLY A 133 0.55 12.76 -9.17
C GLY A 133 0.72 12.27 -10.61
N SER A 134 0.81 10.94 -10.76
CA SER A 134 1.00 10.29 -12.08
C SER A 134 -0.28 10.22 -12.93
N LEU A 135 -1.44 10.50 -12.36
CA LEU A 135 -2.74 10.43 -13.02
C LEU A 135 -3.44 11.79 -12.96
N PRO A 136 -4.26 12.15 -13.96
CA PRO A 136 -5.11 13.33 -13.92
C PRO A 136 -6.03 13.30 -12.68
N GLY A 137 -6.30 14.45 -12.10
CA GLY A 137 -7.13 14.56 -10.90
C GLY A 137 -6.49 14.02 -9.62
N LYS A 138 -5.19 13.73 -9.64
CA LYS A 138 -4.45 13.22 -8.49
C LYS A 138 -3.30 14.15 -8.13
N MET A 139 -3.24 14.55 -6.86
CA MET A 139 -2.08 15.20 -6.26
C MET A 139 -1.63 14.41 -5.04
N VAL A 140 -0.36 14.50 -4.68
CA VAL A 140 0.22 13.71 -3.60
C VAL A 140 1.05 14.57 -2.66
N LEU A 141 0.89 14.33 -1.36
CA LEU A 141 1.76 14.86 -0.34
C LEU A 141 2.82 13.81 -0.02
N GLN A 142 4.05 14.08 -0.38
CA GLN A 142 5.15 13.15 -0.21
C GLN A 142 5.85 13.35 1.15
N SER A 143 6.49 12.29 1.64
CA SER A 143 7.49 12.38 2.69
C SER A 143 8.88 12.50 2.08
N THR A 144 9.77 13.23 2.73
CA THR A 144 11.18 13.36 2.32
C THR A 144 11.94 12.02 2.29
N ASN A 145 11.46 11.02 3.02
CA ASN A 145 12.16 9.74 3.22
C ASN A 145 11.40 8.53 2.65
N SER A 146 10.33 8.72 1.89
CA SER A 146 9.54 7.60 1.33
C SER A 146 9.09 7.91 -0.08
N SER A 147 9.16 6.90 -0.95
CA SER A 147 8.58 6.95 -2.30
C SER A 147 7.05 6.78 -2.30
N VAL A 148 6.47 6.38 -1.16
CA VAL A 148 5.02 6.22 -1.00
C VAL A 148 4.44 7.53 -0.52
N PRO A 149 3.38 8.06 -1.19
CA PRO A 149 2.70 9.25 -0.74
C PRO A 149 2.13 9.08 0.68
N MET A 150 2.26 10.11 1.52
CA MET A 150 1.61 10.13 2.84
C MET A 150 0.10 10.32 2.71
N VAL A 151 -0.31 11.29 1.90
CA VAL A 151 -1.71 11.63 1.66
C VAL A 151 -1.88 11.84 0.16
N THR A 152 -2.96 11.33 -0.38
CA THR A 152 -3.35 11.56 -1.77
C THR A 152 -4.58 12.46 -1.78
N LEU A 153 -4.55 13.53 -2.59
CA LEU A 153 -5.71 14.34 -2.90
C LEU A 153 -6.23 13.94 -4.27
N ARG A 154 -7.55 13.72 -4.38
CA ARG A 154 -8.21 13.40 -5.64
C ARG A 154 -9.38 14.32 -5.92
N PHE A 155 -9.62 14.59 -7.19
CA PHE A 155 -10.79 15.27 -7.73
C PHE A 155 -11.09 14.69 -9.12
N ASP A 156 -12.18 15.12 -9.72
CA ASP A 156 -12.64 14.58 -11.01
C ASP A 156 -11.54 14.58 -12.08
N ALA A 157 -11.23 13.39 -12.61
CA ALA A 157 -10.18 13.21 -13.59
C ALA A 157 -10.54 13.80 -14.96
N GLN A 158 -11.83 13.86 -15.31
CA GLN A 158 -12.26 14.46 -16.58
C GLN A 158 -12.12 15.98 -16.51
N ALA A 159 -12.52 16.57 -15.37
CA ALA A 159 -12.29 18.00 -15.13
C ALA A 159 -10.80 18.35 -15.16
N ALA A 160 -9.93 17.46 -14.65
CA ALA A 160 -8.47 17.64 -14.67
C ALA A 160 -7.83 17.53 -16.06
N MET A 161 -8.52 16.94 -17.02
CA MET A 161 -8.05 16.81 -18.43
C MET A 161 -8.67 17.87 -19.36
N ALA A 162 -9.46 18.80 -18.84
CA ALA A 162 -10.00 19.87 -19.64
C ALA A 162 -8.92 20.80 -20.19
N ASP A 163 -9.11 21.32 -21.39
CA ASP A 163 -8.17 22.26 -22.02
C ASP A 163 -8.02 23.55 -21.22
N ASP A 164 -9.07 23.97 -20.51
CA ASP A 164 -9.09 25.15 -19.64
C ASP A 164 -9.46 24.75 -18.20
N LEU A 165 -8.45 24.65 -17.35
CA LEU A 165 -8.60 24.25 -15.94
C LEU A 165 -9.34 25.31 -15.09
N GLU A 166 -9.40 26.57 -15.54
CA GLU A 166 -10.12 27.63 -14.83
C GLU A 166 -11.62 27.61 -15.14
N GLN A 167 -12.02 27.02 -16.27
CA GLN A 167 -13.43 26.85 -16.63
C GLN A 167 -13.99 25.49 -16.26
N SER A 168 -13.13 24.51 -16.03
CA SER A 168 -13.57 23.19 -15.52
C SER A 168 -13.87 23.27 -14.03
N SER A 169 -14.98 22.67 -13.60
CA SER A 169 -15.47 22.80 -12.23
C SER A 169 -15.55 21.45 -11.51
N VAL A 170 -15.24 21.46 -10.23
CA VAL A 170 -15.39 20.35 -9.31
C VAL A 170 -16.14 20.78 -8.06
N SER A 171 -17.05 19.94 -7.58
CA SER A 171 -17.85 20.19 -6.38
C SER A 171 -17.31 19.54 -5.14
N GLU A 172 -16.39 18.59 -5.30
CA GLU A 172 -15.77 17.87 -4.19
C GLU A 172 -14.35 17.44 -4.51
N VAL A 173 -13.54 17.34 -3.48
CA VAL A 173 -12.19 16.75 -3.51
C VAL A 173 -12.06 15.78 -2.35
N SER A 174 -11.32 14.70 -2.53
CA SER A 174 -11.07 13.73 -1.46
C SER A 174 -9.60 13.69 -1.05
N LEU A 175 -9.37 13.46 0.24
CA LEU A 175 -8.07 13.18 0.83
C LEU A 175 -8.06 11.71 1.25
N GLU A 176 -7.09 10.95 0.77
CA GLU A 176 -6.95 9.51 1.03
C GLU A 176 -5.65 9.23 1.78
N LEU A 177 -5.74 8.37 2.80
CA LEU A 177 -4.60 7.81 3.54
C LEU A 177 -4.77 6.30 3.70
N ASP A 178 -3.82 5.54 3.16
CA ASP A 178 -3.69 4.11 3.45
C ASP A 178 -2.78 3.94 4.68
N VAL A 179 -3.39 3.72 5.84
CA VAL A 179 -2.70 3.77 7.15
C VAL A 179 -1.59 2.74 7.23
N ALA A 180 -1.83 1.51 6.77
CA ALA A 180 -0.85 0.43 6.81
C ALA A 180 0.38 0.67 5.91
N HIS A 181 0.25 1.53 4.91
CA HIS A 181 1.33 1.83 3.96
C HIS A 181 2.27 2.94 4.43
N VAL A 182 1.91 3.71 5.44
CA VAL A 182 2.66 4.90 5.88
C VAL A 182 3.14 4.74 7.31
N ALA A 183 4.44 4.89 7.53
CA ALA A 183 5.04 4.73 8.85
C ALA A 183 4.43 5.72 9.87
N SER A 184 4.17 5.25 11.08
CA SER A 184 3.58 6.04 12.18
C SER A 184 4.41 7.30 12.50
N SER A 185 5.74 7.20 12.38
CA SER A 185 6.68 8.32 12.62
C SER A 185 6.47 9.52 11.68
N LEU A 186 5.79 9.33 10.54
CA LEU A 186 5.47 10.40 9.60
C LEU A 186 4.25 11.23 9.99
N ASN A 187 3.50 10.83 11.02
CA ASN A 187 2.30 11.51 11.50
C ASN A 187 1.28 11.80 10.38
N ALA A 188 1.11 10.84 9.45
CA ALA A 188 0.33 11.03 8.24
C ALA A 188 -1.13 11.41 8.51
N TYR A 189 -1.75 10.81 9.55
CA TYR A 189 -3.09 11.18 9.96
C TYR A 189 -3.20 12.66 10.37
N SER A 190 -2.29 13.13 11.22
CA SER A 190 -2.28 14.55 11.65
C SER A 190 -2.10 15.50 10.46
N ARG A 191 -1.27 15.10 9.50
CA ARG A 191 -1.10 15.87 8.24
C ARG A 191 -2.39 15.88 7.43
N MET A 192 -3.02 14.72 7.22
CA MET A 192 -4.29 14.60 6.50
C MET A 192 -5.39 15.44 7.15
N ARG A 193 -5.56 15.33 8.48
CA ARG A 193 -6.54 16.09 9.24
C ARG A 193 -6.33 17.60 9.09
N ASN A 194 -5.12 18.09 9.34
CA ASN A 194 -4.82 19.53 9.27
C ASN A 194 -5.03 20.04 7.84
N THR A 195 -4.53 19.32 6.84
CA THR A 195 -4.73 19.65 5.42
C THR A 195 -6.22 19.70 5.06
N GLY A 196 -7.01 18.73 5.53
CA GLY A 196 -8.46 18.71 5.29
C GLY A 196 -9.18 19.92 5.87
N VAL A 197 -8.84 20.30 7.10
CA VAL A 197 -9.39 21.49 7.76
C VAL A 197 -8.96 22.78 7.04
N ASP A 198 -7.68 22.89 6.70
CA ASP A 198 -7.12 24.07 6.04
C ASP A 198 -7.72 24.26 4.63
N LEU A 199 -7.83 23.19 3.84
CA LEU A 199 -8.48 23.24 2.52
C LEU A 199 -9.97 23.57 2.62
N ALA A 200 -10.71 22.95 3.54
CA ALA A 200 -12.12 23.24 3.74
C ALA A 200 -12.34 24.71 4.10
N SER A 201 -11.52 25.26 5.01
CA SER A 201 -11.57 26.66 5.39
C SER A 201 -11.20 27.60 4.26
N ALA A 202 -10.12 27.31 3.51
CA ALA A 202 -9.63 28.19 2.45
C ALA A 202 -10.53 28.22 1.21
N MET A 203 -11.24 27.12 0.94
CA MET A 203 -12.05 26.94 -0.25
C MET A 203 -13.57 27.09 0.00
N ASP A 204 -14.02 27.58 1.17
CA ASP A 204 -15.44 27.60 1.58
C ASP A 204 -16.10 26.22 1.38
N GLY A 205 -15.46 25.18 1.92
CA GLY A 205 -15.90 23.79 1.84
C GLY A 205 -16.28 23.22 3.19
N ILE A 206 -16.95 22.07 3.18
CA ILE A 206 -17.33 21.31 4.35
C ILE A 206 -16.57 19.99 4.34
N LEU A 207 -15.85 19.68 5.42
CA LEU A 207 -15.14 18.42 5.57
C LEU A 207 -16.10 17.34 6.06
N THR A 208 -16.22 16.25 5.30
CA THR A 208 -17.15 15.14 5.57
C THR A 208 -16.46 13.79 5.43
N ASP A 209 -17.09 12.76 5.95
CA ASP A 209 -16.76 11.36 5.61
C ASP A 209 -17.42 10.92 4.27
N ASP A 210 -17.25 9.67 3.90
CA ASP A 210 -17.84 9.07 2.68
C ASP A 210 -19.37 9.06 2.70
N SER A 211 -20.00 9.03 3.88
CA SER A 211 -21.46 9.09 4.03
C SER A 211 -22.01 10.51 3.91
N GLY A 212 -21.15 11.52 3.95
CA GLY A 212 -21.49 12.93 3.97
C GLY A 212 -21.71 13.51 5.38
N ALA A 213 -21.41 12.75 6.42
CA ALA A 213 -21.44 13.26 7.79
C ALA A 213 -20.26 14.21 8.04
N VAL A 214 -20.53 15.33 8.69
CA VAL A 214 -19.50 16.35 8.97
C VAL A 214 -18.47 15.81 9.95
N LEU A 215 -17.20 15.97 9.61
CA LEU A 215 -16.09 15.62 10.46
C LEU A 215 -15.73 16.82 11.35
N ASP A 216 -16.35 16.88 12.51
CA ASP A 216 -16.02 17.91 13.52
C ASP A 216 -14.74 17.58 14.30
N VAL A 217 -14.34 18.47 15.20
CA VAL A 217 -13.10 18.35 15.97
C VAL A 217 -13.07 17.08 16.85
N ASP A 218 -14.21 16.70 17.44
CA ASP A 218 -14.30 15.57 18.33
C ASP A 218 -14.22 14.24 17.55
N VAL A 219 -14.90 14.15 16.41
CA VAL A 219 -14.81 13.00 15.50
C VAL A 219 -13.39 12.84 14.97
N LEU A 220 -12.76 13.93 14.49
CA LEU A 220 -11.37 13.89 14.05
C LEU A 220 -10.40 13.51 15.16
N ALA A 221 -10.65 13.93 16.41
CA ALA A 221 -9.83 13.51 17.54
C ALA A 221 -9.98 12.02 17.86
N GLN A 222 -11.20 11.47 17.74
CA GLN A 222 -11.46 10.05 17.96
C GLN A 222 -10.78 9.20 16.88
N ILE A 223 -10.92 9.53 15.58
CA ILE A 223 -10.22 8.83 14.49
C ILE A 223 -8.70 8.81 14.75
N GLY A 224 -8.14 9.90 15.27
CA GLY A 224 -6.71 9.95 15.61
C GLY A 224 -6.29 8.96 16.69
N LYS A 225 -7.15 8.72 17.68
CA LYS A 225 -6.90 7.69 18.71
C LYS A 225 -6.99 6.28 18.12
N ASP A 226 -7.99 6.04 17.28
CA ASP A 226 -8.19 4.73 16.65
C ASP A 226 -7.02 4.38 15.72
N VAL A 227 -6.50 5.35 14.95
CA VAL A 227 -5.29 5.20 14.14
C VAL A 227 -4.05 4.89 14.98
N ALA A 228 -3.92 5.52 16.16
CA ALA A 228 -2.79 5.23 17.06
C ALA A 228 -2.86 3.80 17.63
N VAL A 229 -4.05 3.32 17.97
CA VAL A 229 -4.27 1.93 18.38
C VAL A 229 -3.90 0.97 17.25
N LEU A 230 -4.38 1.24 16.04
CA LEU A 230 -4.07 0.43 14.85
C LEU A 230 -2.56 0.33 14.60
N TYR A 231 -1.82 1.43 14.70
CA TYR A 231 -0.37 1.40 14.56
C TYR A 231 0.30 0.50 15.61
N ALA A 232 -0.15 0.55 16.86
CA ALA A 232 0.38 -0.28 17.92
C ALA A 232 0.07 -1.78 17.70
N GLU A 233 -1.12 -2.13 17.23
CA GLU A 233 -1.53 -3.49 16.93
C GLU A 233 -0.75 -4.09 15.73
N LEU A 234 -0.50 -3.30 14.69
CA LEU A 234 0.35 -3.69 13.58
C LEU A 234 1.79 -3.93 14.03
N GLU A 235 2.35 -3.04 14.84
CA GLU A 235 3.72 -3.16 15.35
C GLU A 235 3.89 -4.38 16.26
N ALA A 236 2.89 -4.69 17.10
CA ALA A 236 2.90 -5.87 17.99
C ALA A 236 2.94 -7.20 17.22
N ARG A 237 2.65 -7.21 15.93
CA ARG A 237 2.72 -8.38 15.04
C ARG A 237 3.87 -8.32 14.03
N ASP A 238 4.88 -7.50 14.24
CA ASP A 238 5.99 -7.27 13.30
C ASP A 238 5.54 -6.76 11.91
N LEU A 239 4.34 -6.19 11.85
CA LEU A 239 3.73 -5.59 10.66
C LEU A 239 3.72 -4.06 10.76
N ALA A 240 4.75 -3.46 11.37
CA ALA A 240 4.82 -2.02 11.53
C ALA A 240 4.44 -1.30 10.23
N ALA A 241 3.52 -0.34 10.31
CA ALA A 241 3.00 0.37 9.15
C ALA A 241 4.13 1.02 8.35
N GLY A 242 4.04 0.95 7.02
CA GLY A 242 5.10 1.39 6.11
C GLY A 242 6.26 0.42 5.95
N SER A 243 6.32 -0.68 6.72
CA SER A 243 7.31 -1.74 6.52
C SER A 243 7.08 -2.51 5.21
N PRO A 244 8.08 -3.19 4.66
CA PRO A 244 7.89 -4.05 3.50
C PRO A 244 6.85 -5.16 3.72
N LEU A 245 6.77 -5.72 4.94
CA LEU A 245 5.80 -6.75 5.28
C LEU A 245 4.37 -6.20 5.30
N ALA A 246 4.13 -5.06 5.97
CA ALA A 246 2.83 -4.42 5.97
C ALA A 246 2.38 -4.06 4.54
N ARG A 247 3.25 -3.44 3.75
CA ARG A 247 2.94 -3.08 2.35
C ARG A 247 2.61 -4.29 1.48
N ARG A 248 3.21 -5.44 1.72
CA ARG A 248 2.88 -6.69 1.01
C ARG A 248 1.52 -7.22 1.43
N LEU A 249 1.26 -7.27 2.73
CA LEU A 249 -0.01 -7.79 3.26
C LEU A 249 -1.20 -6.93 2.82
N PHE A 250 -1.06 -5.63 2.88
CA PHE A 250 -2.10 -4.65 2.54
C PHE A 250 -2.01 -4.14 1.07
N SER A 251 -1.51 -4.97 0.15
CA SER A 251 -1.39 -4.64 -1.29
C SER A 251 -2.47 -5.25 -2.17
#